data_5c339125a99812a745ec2dffc5005499
#
_entry.id   5c339125a99812a745ec2dffc5005499
#
_cell.length_a   1.000
_cell.length_b   1.000
_cell.length_c   1.000
_cell.angle_alpha   90.00
_cell.angle_beta   90.00
_cell.angle_gamma   90.00
#
_symmetry.space_group_name_H-M   'P 1'
#
loop_
_entity.id
_entity.type
_entity.pdbx_description
1 polymer ?
#
loop_
_entity_poly.entity_id
_entity_poly.type
_entity_poly.pdbx_seq_one_letter_code
_entity_poly.pdbx_strand_id
1 'polypeptide(L)'
;MRKLNLLSMCFVLMVMLSCNHKPKASVIVANADSLSETIMNTAPSSNARTFVNRKDTGDLIVFTPIYNIVDLVCDKRPSKDTDMSVVYCAEAAFTGECLDSFAHRNVAGNHVSGGILYRGYVAKTNTGAFVWYQGKWKFLYGSYASELRKAEKHGGMGFGQNMIVYNGRVMPRFRKDKPLNIYRALCELDGKLCIVESKQALAYSEFVEKLANLKVKYALYLDMGLGWNYSWYRDSVGTVHEIHPIKPWPKYQTNWIVFKK
;
A
#
# COMPACT_ATOMS: atom_id res chain seq x y z
N MET A 1 -21.86 64.72 34.45
CA MET A 1 -21.67 66.00 33.69
C MET A 1 -20.73 65.76 32.54
N ARG A 2 -21.14 66.33 31.36
CA ARG A 2 -20.42 66.53 30.08
C ARG A 2 -20.21 65.24 29.23
N LYS A 3 -21.07 65.08 28.22
CA LYS A 3 -21.21 65.65 26.85
C LYS A 3 -20.26 64.93 25.90
N LEU A 4 -20.80 64.03 25.12
CA LEU A 4 -21.18 64.12 23.70
C LEU A 4 -20.17 64.87 22.80
N ASN A 5 -19.58 64.20 21.85
CA ASN A 5 -19.44 64.73 20.51
C ASN A 5 -19.37 63.62 19.46
N LEU A 6 -20.35 63.64 18.63
CA LEU A 6 -20.49 62.99 17.32
C LEU A 6 -19.55 63.72 16.35
N LEU A 7 -18.74 63.01 15.62
CA LEU A 7 -18.27 63.50 14.33
C LEU A 7 -18.31 62.39 13.31
N SER A 8 -19.29 62.52 12.49
CA SER A 8 -19.47 61.88 11.19
C SER A 8 -18.27 62.20 10.29
N MET A 9 -17.67 61.18 9.71
CA MET A 9 -16.88 61.42 8.48
C MET A 9 -17.07 60.22 7.57
N CYS A 10 -17.87 60.49 6.53
CA CYS A 10 -17.95 59.69 5.31
C CYS A 10 -16.57 59.52 4.74
N PHE A 11 -16.12 58.30 4.57
CA PHE A 11 -15.02 57.97 3.68
C PHE A 11 -15.50 57.04 2.55
N VAL A 12 -15.29 57.54 1.41
CA VAL A 12 -15.69 57.08 0.08
C VAL A 12 -15.21 55.65 -0.15
N LEU A 13 -16.15 54.81 -0.54
CA LEU A 13 -15.97 53.45 -1.01
C LEU A 13 -15.26 53.49 -2.37
N MET A 14 -13.98 53.23 -2.42
CA MET A 14 -13.29 52.92 -3.66
C MET A 14 -13.21 51.37 -3.79
N VAL A 15 -14.17 50.86 -4.52
CA VAL A 15 -14.19 49.45 -4.92
C VAL A 15 -13.10 49.22 -5.96
N MET A 16 -11.96 48.74 -5.54
CA MET A 16 -10.99 48.13 -6.44
C MET A 16 -11.41 46.67 -6.67
N LEU A 17 -12.10 46.45 -7.77
CA LEU A 17 -12.28 45.12 -8.32
C LEU A 17 -10.90 44.60 -8.79
N SER A 18 -10.19 43.94 -7.91
CA SER A 18 -9.07 43.09 -8.30
C SER A 18 -9.63 41.71 -8.68
N CYS A 19 -9.82 41.50 -9.97
CA CYS A 19 -10.07 40.18 -10.53
C CYS A 19 -8.85 39.28 -10.33
N ASN A 20 -8.74 38.69 -9.16
CA ASN A 20 -7.85 37.54 -8.96
C ASN A 20 -8.52 36.30 -9.56
N HIS A 21 -8.36 36.10 -10.85
CA HIS A 21 -8.55 34.81 -11.49
C HIS A 21 -7.44 33.89 -11.00
N LYS A 22 -7.70 33.18 -9.91
CA LYS A 22 -6.95 31.94 -9.63
C LYS A 22 -7.35 30.96 -10.74
N PRO A 23 -6.39 30.39 -11.47
CA PRO A 23 -6.74 29.32 -12.39
C PRO A 23 -7.32 28.20 -11.55
N LYS A 24 -8.59 27.86 -11.78
CA LYS A 24 -9.16 26.60 -11.32
C LYS A 24 -8.31 25.52 -11.97
N ALA A 25 -7.48 24.87 -11.17
CA ALA A 25 -6.92 23.59 -11.56
C ALA A 25 -8.13 22.70 -11.86
N SER A 26 -8.39 22.49 -13.14
CA SER A 26 -9.29 21.43 -13.57
C SER A 26 -8.68 20.14 -13.09
N VAL A 27 -9.20 19.63 -11.99
CA VAL A 27 -9.00 18.24 -11.62
C VAL A 27 -9.65 17.45 -12.75
N ILE A 28 -8.83 16.99 -13.68
CA ILE A 28 -9.25 15.96 -14.62
C ILE A 28 -9.51 14.75 -13.74
N VAL A 29 -10.77 14.59 -13.33
CA VAL A 29 -11.28 13.33 -12.84
C VAL A 29 -11.28 12.43 -14.08
N ALA A 30 -10.14 11.79 -14.33
CA ALA A 30 -10.09 10.73 -15.31
C ALA A 30 -11.15 9.71 -14.88
N ASN A 31 -12.12 9.46 -15.76
CA ASN A 31 -13.18 8.49 -15.53
C ASN A 31 -12.54 7.20 -15.02
N ALA A 32 -12.83 6.83 -13.79
CA ALA A 32 -12.25 5.65 -13.13
C ALA A 32 -12.54 4.37 -13.91
N ASP A 33 -13.55 4.36 -14.76
CA ASP A 33 -13.93 3.22 -15.57
C ASP A 33 -12.99 2.96 -16.76
N SER A 34 -12.33 3.98 -17.31
CA SER A 34 -11.39 3.80 -18.44
C SER A 34 -9.99 3.37 -18.01
N LEU A 35 -9.65 3.49 -16.71
CA LEU A 35 -8.36 3.05 -16.15
C LEU A 35 -8.39 1.61 -15.60
N SER A 36 -9.52 0.94 -15.65
CA SER A 36 -9.70 -0.38 -15.02
C SER A 36 -9.31 -1.58 -15.91
N GLU A 37 -8.92 -1.37 -17.15
CA GLU A 37 -8.36 -2.44 -17.99
C GLU A 37 -6.88 -2.71 -17.68
N THR A 38 -6.60 -2.93 -16.40
CA THR A 38 -5.29 -3.44 -16.02
C THR A 38 -5.25 -4.93 -16.40
N ILE A 39 -4.35 -5.28 -17.28
CA ILE A 39 -4.11 -6.68 -17.68
C ILE A 39 -3.88 -7.49 -16.40
N MET A 40 -4.72 -8.49 -16.17
CA MET A 40 -4.51 -9.42 -15.06
C MET A 40 -3.35 -10.34 -15.41
N ASN A 41 -2.27 -10.22 -14.66
CA ASN A 41 -1.12 -11.10 -14.83
C ASN A 41 -1.39 -12.43 -14.10
N THR A 42 -0.75 -13.48 -14.56
CA THR A 42 -0.97 -14.85 -14.05
C THR A 42 0.18 -15.24 -13.12
N ALA A 43 -0.15 -15.92 -12.03
CA ALA A 43 0.84 -16.55 -11.16
C ALA A 43 1.67 -17.59 -11.93
N PRO A 44 2.89 -17.91 -11.49
CA PRO A 44 3.71 -18.98 -12.08
C PRO A 44 2.98 -20.32 -12.13
N SER A 45 3.38 -21.20 -13.06
CA SER A 45 2.79 -22.55 -13.20
C SER A 45 2.84 -23.32 -11.87
N SER A 46 1.77 -24.09 -11.59
CA SER A 46 1.60 -24.87 -10.35
C SER A 46 2.68 -25.93 -10.09
N ASN A 47 3.47 -26.30 -11.09
CA ASN A 47 4.54 -27.30 -10.97
C ASN A 47 5.91 -26.71 -10.64
N ALA A 48 6.04 -25.37 -10.59
CA ALA A 48 7.30 -24.75 -10.25
C ALA A 48 7.59 -24.89 -8.75
N ARG A 49 8.87 -25.18 -8.40
CA ARG A 49 9.32 -25.14 -7.01
C ARG A 49 9.13 -23.74 -6.45
N THR A 50 8.41 -23.62 -5.36
CA THR A 50 8.09 -22.33 -4.73
C THR A 50 9.19 -21.90 -3.76
N PHE A 51 9.68 -20.67 -3.92
CA PHE A 51 10.72 -20.06 -3.10
C PHE A 51 10.81 -18.55 -3.41
N VAL A 52 11.73 -17.85 -2.77
CA VAL A 52 11.96 -16.43 -3.04
C VAL A 52 13.38 -16.22 -3.56
N ASN A 53 13.48 -15.57 -4.71
CA ASN A 53 14.72 -14.99 -5.20
C ASN A 53 14.94 -13.65 -4.53
N ARG A 54 16.08 -13.46 -3.86
CA ARG A 54 16.53 -12.18 -3.34
C ARG A 54 17.60 -11.60 -4.25
N LYS A 55 17.44 -10.33 -4.61
CA LYS A 55 18.43 -9.58 -5.38
C LYS A 55 18.67 -8.22 -4.70
N ASP A 56 19.92 -7.94 -4.41
CA ASP A 56 20.36 -6.64 -3.90
C ASP A 56 20.65 -5.70 -5.07
N THR A 57 20.06 -4.51 -5.05
CA THR A 57 20.17 -3.53 -6.14
C THR A 57 20.39 -2.13 -5.52
N GLY A 58 21.66 -1.71 -5.43
CA GLY A 58 22.02 -0.48 -4.73
C GLY A 58 21.53 -0.49 -3.28
N ASP A 59 20.73 0.51 -2.91
CA ASP A 59 20.14 0.65 -1.57
C ASP A 59 18.83 -0.11 -1.40
N LEU A 60 18.41 -0.87 -2.40
CA LEU A 60 17.18 -1.66 -2.37
C LEU A 60 17.47 -3.16 -2.35
N ILE A 61 16.53 -3.90 -1.80
CA ILE A 61 16.42 -5.35 -1.91
C ILE A 61 15.13 -5.66 -2.66
N VAL A 62 15.23 -6.53 -3.66
CA VAL A 62 14.08 -7.04 -4.42
C VAL A 62 13.89 -8.50 -4.05
N PHE A 63 12.75 -8.83 -3.46
CA PHE A 63 12.31 -10.19 -3.19
C PHE A 63 11.30 -10.60 -4.24
N THR A 64 11.62 -11.59 -5.06
CA THR A 64 10.73 -12.09 -6.13
C THR A 64 10.25 -13.50 -5.76
N PRO A 65 9.04 -13.64 -5.21
CA PRO A 65 8.47 -14.94 -4.89
C PRO A 65 8.14 -15.75 -6.16
N ILE A 66 8.37 -17.04 -6.12
CA ILE A 66 7.79 -18.05 -6.99
C ILE A 66 6.74 -18.77 -6.15
N TYR A 67 5.47 -18.66 -6.51
CA TYR A 67 4.33 -18.99 -5.65
C TYR A 67 3.15 -19.49 -6.47
N ASN A 68 2.20 -20.13 -5.80
CA ASN A 68 0.91 -20.52 -6.40
C ASN A 68 -0.25 -19.63 -5.90
N ILE A 69 -0.16 -19.14 -4.66
CA ILE A 69 -1.22 -18.41 -4.00
C ILE A 69 -0.65 -17.15 -3.35
N VAL A 70 -1.40 -16.05 -3.45
CA VAL A 70 -1.20 -14.85 -2.62
C VAL A 70 -2.39 -14.73 -1.68
N ASP A 71 -2.15 -14.48 -0.40
CA ASP A 71 -3.19 -14.37 0.60
C ASP A 71 -2.93 -13.22 1.58
N LEU A 72 -4.00 -12.71 2.19
CA LEU A 72 -3.97 -11.73 3.27
C LEU A 72 -4.41 -12.41 4.56
N VAL A 73 -3.48 -12.55 5.50
CA VAL A 73 -3.73 -13.18 6.80
C VAL A 73 -3.93 -12.11 7.86
N CYS A 74 -5.06 -12.13 8.56
CA CYS A 74 -5.43 -11.12 9.56
C CYS A 74 -5.53 -11.66 10.99
N ASP A 75 -5.80 -12.95 11.16
CA ASP A 75 -6.16 -13.49 12.47
C ASP A 75 -4.98 -14.03 13.27
N LYS A 76 -4.09 -14.72 12.58
CA LYS A 76 -2.95 -15.36 13.21
C LYS A 76 -1.69 -15.06 12.40
N ARG A 77 -0.68 -14.54 13.09
CA ARG A 77 0.62 -14.29 12.47
C ARG A 77 1.21 -15.58 11.88
N PRO A 78 1.59 -15.57 10.58
CA PRO A 78 2.26 -16.70 9.96
C PRO A 78 3.58 -17.03 10.68
N SER A 79 3.77 -18.31 11.02
CA SER A 79 4.98 -18.77 11.68
C SER A 79 6.00 -19.27 10.68
N LYS A 80 7.20 -18.72 10.74
CA LYS A 80 8.31 -19.17 9.90
C LYS A 80 8.73 -20.62 10.20
N ASP A 81 8.43 -21.12 11.40
CA ASP A 81 8.87 -22.44 11.87
C ASP A 81 7.83 -23.53 11.60
N THR A 82 6.54 -23.20 11.63
CA THR A 82 5.46 -24.19 11.51
C THR A 82 4.63 -24.06 10.23
N ASP A 83 4.59 -22.90 9.58
CA ASP A 83 3.84 -22.70 8.35
C ASP A 83 4.70 -22.98 7.11
N MET A 84 4.84 -24.26 6.79
CA MET A 84 5.70 -24.75 5.71
C MET A 84 5.15 -24.42 4.31
N SER A 85 3.90 -23.97 4.20
CA SER A 85 3.29 -23.56 2.93
C SER A 85 3.73 -22.17 2.51
N VAL A 86 4.06 -21.31 3.45
CA VAL A 86 4.45 -19.91 3.19
C VAL A 86 5.91 -19.84 2.76
N VAL A 87 6.17 -19.14 1.66
CA VAL A 87 7.53 -18.87 1.15
C VAL A 87 7.96 -17.43 1.37
N TYR A 88 7.02 -16.49 1.47
CA TYR A 88 7.25 -15.09 1.86
C TYR A 88 6.14 -14.59 2.76
N CYS A 89 6.50 -13.85 3.77
CA CYS A 89 5.59 -13.19 4.70
C CYS A 89 6.10 -11.79 5.02
N ALA A 90 5.22 -10.80 4.92
CA ALA A 90 5.49 -9.44 5.40
C ALA A 90 4.19 -8.74 5.79
N GLU A 91 4.28 -7.76 6.67
CA GLU A 91 3.15 -6.89 6.98
C GLU A 91 2.68 -6.15 5.75
N ALA A 92 1.35 -5.99 5.60
CA ALA A 92 0.71 -5.53 4.37
C ALA A 92 0.06 -4.15 4.53
N ALA A 93 -1.20 -4.09 4.93
CA ALA A 93 -1.97 -2.87 5.02
C ALA A 93 -1.82 -2.20 6.40
N PHE A 94 -2.14 -0.91 6.49
CA PHE A 94 -2.22 -0.23 7.77
C PHE A 94 -3.16 -0.96 8.72
N THR A 95 -2.72 -1.16 9.95
CA THR A 95 -3.55 -1.78 10.98
C THR A 95 -4.70 -0.87 11.41
N GLY A 96 -5.86 -1.45 11.63
CA GLY A 96 -7.02 -0.76 12.17
C GLY A 96 -6.95 -0.50 13.67
N GLU A 97 -6.09 -1.22 14.37
CA GLU A 97 -5.92 -1.14 15.83
C GLU A 97 -5.43 0.24 16.31
N CYS A 98 -4.81 1.02 15.44
CA CYS A 98 -4.40 2.40 15.73
C CYS A 98 -5.54 3.42 15.62
N LEU A 99 -6.71 2.98 15.13
CA LEU A 99 -7.89 3.82 14.95
C LEU A 99 -9.00 3.30 15.88
N ASP A 100 -9.45 4.11 16.82
CA ASP A 100 -10.47 3.71 17.81
C ASP A 100 -11.72 3.08 17.17
N SER A 101 -12.13 3.60 16.01
CA SER A 101 -13.28 3.08 15.26
C SER A 101 -13.08 1.69 14.66
N PHE A 102 -11.85 1.19 14.62
CA PHE A 102 -11.48 -0.07 13.97
C PHE A 102 -10.65 -0.98 14.88
N ALA A 103 -10.69 -0.76 16.18
CA ALA A 103 -9.88 -1.50 17.17
C ALA A 103 -10.04 -3.03 17.13
N HIS A 104 -11.12 -3.53 16.54
CA HIS A 104 -11.36 -4.98 16.33
C HIS A 104 -10.97 -5.46 14.92
N ARG A 105 -10.39 -4.58 14.09
CA ARG A 105 -10.02 -4.87 12.71
C ARG A 105 -8.53 -4.78 12.53
N ASN A 106 -7.91 -5.84 12.07
CA ASN A 106 -6.46 -5.89 11.82
C ASN A 106 -6.04 -5.08 10.58
N VAL A 107 -6.99 -4.61 9.78
CA VAL A 107 -6.78 -3.79 8.59
C VAL A 107 -7.65 -2.55 8.66
N ALA A 108 -7.06 -1.37 8.53
CA ALA A 108 -7.79 -0.11 8.58
C ALA A 108 -8.73 0.08 7.38
N GLY A 109 -8.33 -0.37 6.19
CA GLY A 109 -9.06 -0.19 4.94
C GLY A 109 -10.03 -1.31 4.60
N ASN A 110 -10.81 -1.10 3.52
CA ASN A 110 -11.58 -2.19 2.92
C ASN A 110 -10.65 -3.30 2.45
N HIS A 111 -10.97 -4.54 2.77
CA HIS A 111 -10.13 -5.69 2.40
C HIS A 111 -10.94 -6.99 2.28
N VAL A 112 -10.35 -7.97 1.62
CA VAL A 112 -10.83 -9.36 1.56
C VAL A 112 -9.77 -10.25 2.15
N SER A 113 -10.13 -11.03 3.15
CA SER A 113 -9.29 -12.03 3.81
C SER A 113 -10.11 -13.27 4.07
N GLY A 114 -9.55 -14.47 3.80
CA GLY A 114 -10.28 -15.73 3.91
C GLY A 114 -11.55 -15.79 3.06
N GLY A 115 -11.59 -15.07 1.92
CA GLY A 115 -12.75 -14.99 1.05
C GLY A 115 -13.91 -14.13 1.59
N ILE A 116 -13.71 -13.34 2.62
CA ILE A 116 -14.73 -12.48 3.24
C ILE A 116 -14.34 -11.01 3.06
N LEU A 117 -15.29 -10.20 2.59
CA LEU A 117 -15.13 -8.75 2.45
C LEU A 117 -15.40 -8.04 3.78
N TYR A 118 -14.43 -7.34 4.27
CA TYR A 118 -14.52 -6.46 5.43
C TYR A 118 -14.50 -5.01 5.00
N ARG A 119 -15.39 -4.22 5.58
CA ARG A 119 -15.44 -2.78 5.37
C ARG A 119 -14.56 -2.07 6.39
N GLY A 120 -13.82 -1.07 5.93
CA GLY A 120 -12.96 -0.24 6.76
C GLY A 120 -12.94 1.19 6.26
N TYR A 121 -11.99 1.97 6.74
CA TYR A 121 -11.77 3.35 6.33
C TYR A 121 -11.21 3.41 4.89
N VAL A 122 -11.73 4.33 4.10
CA VAL A 122 -11.19 4.61 2.75
C VAL A 122 -10.60 6.01 2.75
N ALA A 123 -9.29 6.10 2.54
CA ALA A 123 -8.61 7.38 2.42
C ALA A 123 -9.13 8.16 1.21
N LYS A 124 -9.23 9.49 1.34
CA LYS A 124 -9.74 10.37 0.27
C LYS A 124 -8.73 10.57 -0.87
N THR A 125 -7.45 10.34 -0.61
CA THR A 125 -6.37 10.63 -1.56
C THR A 125 -5.38 9.47 -1.63
N ASN A 126 -4.73 9.31 -2.78
CA ASN A 126 -3.69 8.30 -3.05
C ASN A 126 -4.09 6.86 -2.74
N THR A 127 -5.38 6.59 -2.73
CA THR A 127 -5.91 5.27 -2.44
C THR A 127 -5.67 4.36 -3.64
N GLY A 128 -4.96 3.28 -3.38
CA GLY A 128 -4.80 2.18 -4.31
C GLY A 128 -5.26 0.89 -3.65
N ALA A 129 -5.24 -0.18 -4.40
CA ALA A 129 -5.50 -1.52 -3.89
C ALA A 129 -4.73 -2.56 -4.68
N PHE A 130 -4.55 -3.69 -4.04
CA PHE A 130 -4.11 -4.92 -4.67
C PHE A 130 -5.19 -5.98 -4.47
N VAL A 131 -5.47 -6.77 -5.50
CA VAL A 131 -6.36 -7.94 -5.44
C VAL A 131 -5.71 -9.13 -6.10
N TRP A 132 -5.98 -10.33 -5.57
CA TRP A 132 -5.60 -11.61 -6.14
C TRP A 132 -6.77 -12.57 -6.05
N TYR A 133 -7.11 -13.21 -7.18
CA TYR A 133 -8.10 -14.28 -7.26
C TYR A 133 -7.91 -15.10 -8.55
N GLN A 134 -8.23 -16.39 -8.50
CA GLN A 134 -8.12 -17.30 -9.64
C GLN A 134 -6.73 -17.31 -10.31
N GLY A 135 -5.65 -17.21 -9.51
CA GLY A 135 -4.28 -17.20 -10.02
C GLY A 135 -3.87 -15.91 -10.73
N LYS A 136 -4.68 -14.86 -10.66
CA LYS A 136 -4.43 -13.56 -11.30
C LYS A 136 -4.40 -12.44 -10.27
N TRP A 137 -3.68 -11.37 -10.56
CA TRP A 137 -3.58 -10.22 -9.70
C TRP A 137 -3.71 -8.89 -10.46
N LYS A 138 -4.09 -7.87 -9.73
CA LYS A 138 -4.35 -6.55 -10.26
C LYS A 138 -4.01 -5.48 -9.24
N PHE A 139 -3.33 -4.42 -9.70
CA PHE A 139 -3.20 -3.17 -8.98
C PHE A 139 -4.27 -2.20 -9.46
N LEU A 140 -4.83 -1.44 -8.53
CA LEU A 140 -5.94 -0.51 -8.77
C LEU A 140 -5.61 0.85 -8.17
N TYR A 141 -6.10 1.90 -8.80
CA TYR A 141 -6.00 3.26 -8.29
C TYR A 141 -7.36 3.94 -8.35
N GLY A 142 -7.76 4.62 -7.28
CA GLY A 142 -9.09 5.20 -7.15
C GLY A 142 -10.13 4.22 -6.63
N SER A 143 -11.24 4.02 -7.31
CA SER A 143 -12.29 3.12 -6.85
C SER A 143 -11.95 1.65 -7.09
N TYR A 144 -11.89 0.87 -6.03
CA TYR A 144 -11.55 -0.57 -6.07
C TYR A 144 -12.61 -1.48 -5.43
N ALA A 145 -13.73 -0.92 -4.99
CA ALA A 145 -14.76 -1.70 -4.28
C ALA A 145 -15.37 -2.85 -5.12
N SER A 146 -15.52 -2.64 -6.43
CA SER A 146 -16.02 -3.69 -7.33
C SER A 146 -15.05 -4.86 -7.47
N GLU A 147 -13.75 -4.59 -7.50
CA GLU A 147 -12.72 -5.62 -7.60
C GLU A 147 -12.55 -6.39 -6.28
N LEU A 148 -12.71 -5.75 -5.13
CA LEU A 148 -12.77 -6.47 -3.85
C LEU A 148 -13.96 -7.42 -3.79
N ARG A 149 -15.14 -7.01 -4.30
CA ARG A 149 -16.30 -7.93 -4.39
C ARG A 149 -16.05 -9.10 -5.34
N LYS A 150 -15.30 -8.90 -6.43
CA LYS A 150 -14.89 -10.02 -7.28
C LYS A 150 -13.91 -10.95 -6.56
N ALA A 151 -12.94 -10.40 -5.84
CA ALA A 151 -12.03 -11.20 -5.04
C ALA A 151 -12.80 -12.02 -3.99
N GLU A 152 -13.75 -11.43 -3.25
CA GLU A 152 -14.63 -12.13 -2.33
C GLU A 152 -15.39 -13.28 -3.02
N LYS A 153 -16.07 -12.99 -4.14
CA LYS A 153 -16.86 -13.98 -4.89
C LYS A 153 -16.04 -15.19 -5.35
N HIS A 154 -14.75 -15.00 -5.60
CA HIS A 154 -13.86 -16.04 -6.11
C HIS A 154 -12.92 -16.62 -5.03
N GLY A 155 -13.18 -16.37 -3.75
CA GLY A 155 -12.35 -16.86 -2.64
C GLY A 155 -10.94 -16.32 -2.66
N GLY A 156 -10.75 -15.12 -3.21
CA GLY A 156 -9.47 -14.45 -3.30
C GLY A 156 -9.18 -13.55 -2.10
N MET A 157 -8.22 -12.66 -2.29
CA MET A 157 -7.83 -11.66 -1.32
C MET A 157 -7.67 -10.28 -1.95
N GLY A 158 -7.66 -9.23 -1.13
CA GLY A 158 -7.33 -7.90 -1.58
C GLY A 158 -7.37 -6.89 -0.44
N PHE A 159 -6.63 -5.81 -0.58
CA PHE A 159 -6.60 -4.73 0.42
C PHE A 159 -6.33 -3.38 -0.22
N GLY A 160 -6.88 -2.34 0.39
CA GLY A 160 -6.58 -0.95 0.05
C GLY A 160 -5.35 -0.44 0.79
N GLN A 161 -4.49 0.31 0.08
CA GLN A 161 -3.31 0.96 0.64
C GLN A 161 -2.89 2.14 -0.25
N ASN A 162 -1.92 2.93 0.19
CA ASN A 162 -1.42 4.04 -0.61
C ASN A 162 -0.62 3.55 -1.84
N MET A 163 -0.99 4.07 -3.02
CA MET A 163 -0.27 3.81 -4.26
C MET A 163 0.93 4.75 -4.37
N ILE A 164 2.10 4.19 -4.64
CA ILE A 164 3.36 4.94 -4.85
C ILE A 164 3.61 5.14 -6.35
N VAL A 165 3.49 4.06 -7.12
CA VAL A 165 3.64 4.08 -8.59
C VAL A 165 2.44 3.38 -9.21
N TYR A 166 1.84 3.99 -10.22
CA TYR A 166 0.74 3.42 -10.98
C TYR A 166 0.99 3.56 -12.47
N ASN A 167 1.05 2.44 -13.17
CA ASN A 167 1.35 2.36 -14.60
C ASN A 167 2.63 3.14 -14.99
N GLY A 168 3.69 2.94 -14.20
CA GLY A 168 5.00 3.59 -14.39
C GLY A 168 5.05 5.08 -14.01
N ARG A 169 3.96 5.65 -13.50
CA ARG A 169 3.90 7.06 -13.06
C ARG A 169 3.93 7.14 -11.55
N VAL A 170 4.80 7.99 -11.02
CA VAL A 170 4.86 8.31 -9.60
C VAL A 170 3.58 9.05 -9.19
N MET A 171 2.96 8.58 -8.12
CA MET A 171 1.72 9.13 -7.59
C MET A 171 2.01 10.29 -6.62
N PRO A 172 1.01 11.16 -6.34
CA PRO A 172 1.19 12.23 -5.38
C PRO A 172 1.68 11.70 -4.03
N ARG A 173 2.58 12.46 -3.41
CA ARG A 173 3.20 12.11 -2.14
C ARG A 173 2.16 12.01 -1.01
N PHE A 174 2.23 10.96 -0.22
CA PHE A 174 1.40 10.79 0.98
C PHE A 174 2.20 10.82 2.30
N ARG A 175 3.54 10.80 2.23
CA ARG A 175 4.44 10.88 3.39
C ARG A 175 5.42 12.03 3.25
N LYS A 176 5.87 12.53 4.41
CA LYS A 176 6.99 13.47 4.51
C LYS A 176 8.32 12.70 4.43
N ASP A 177 9.40 13.41 4.10
CA ASP A 177 10.73 12.82 4.00
C ASP A 177 11.37 12.54 5.36
N LYS A 178 10.90 13.19 6.41
CA LYS A 178 11.38 12.97 7.79
C LYS A 178 10.23 12.57 8.70
N PRO A 179 10.49 11.69 9.68
CA PRO A 179 11.77 11.01 9.93
C PRO A 179 12.14 10.04 8.80
N LEU A 180 13.45 9.71 8.67
CA LEU A 180 13.92 8.66 7.78
C LEU A 180 13.37 7.31 8.25
N ASN A 181 12.97 6.46 7.31
CA ASN A 181 12.41 5.13 7.61
C ASN A 181 12.89 4.10 6.60
N ILE A 182 12.83 2.83 7.00
CA ILE A 182 12.85 1.73 6.04
C ILE A 182 11.47 1.70 5.38
N TYR A 183 11.45 1.58 4.06
CA TYR A 183 10.23 1.52 3.26
C TYR A 183 10.12 0.19 2.53
N ARG A 184 8.88 -0.28 2.38
CA ARG A 184 8.55 -1.50 1.66
C ARG A 184 7.36 -1.24 0.72
N ALA A 185 7.38 -1.89 -0.43
CA ALA A 185 6.27 -1.84 -1.38
C ALA A 185 6.05 -3.20 -2.04
N LEU A 186 4.79 -3.56 -2.26
CA LEU A 186 4.40 -4.61 -3.21
C LEU A 186 4.45 -4.01 -4.61
N CYS A 187 5.21 -4.62 -5.49
CA CYS A 187 5.51 -4.07 -6.81
C CYS A 187 5.20 -5.07 -7.92
N GLU A 188 4.99 -4.54 -9.12
CA GLU A 188 5.19 -5.27 -10.36
C GLU A 188 6.47 -4.78 -11.04
N LEU A 189 7.36 -5.71 -11.30
CA LEU A 189 8.60 -5.50 -12.05
C LEU A 189 8.74 -6.60 -13.11
N ASP A 190 8.89 -6.21 -14.37
CA ASP A 190 9.02 -7.13 -15.51
C ASP A 190 7.92 -8.20 -15.56
N GLY A 191 6.66 -7.80 -15.30
CA GLY A 191 5.50 -8.69 -15.31
C GLY A 191 5.42 -9.66 -14.15
N LYS A 192 6.24 -9.49 -13.09
CA LYS A 192 6.24 -10.34 -11.90
C LYS A 192 5.90 -9.55 -10.66
N LEU A 193 5.17 -10.17 -9.73
CA LEU A 193 5.03 -9.61 -8.40
C LEU A 193 6.37 -9.73 -7.65
N CYS A 194 6.75 -8.67 -7.00
CA CYS A 194 7.90 -8.65 -6.11
C CYS A 194 7.65 -7.70 -4.93
N ILE A 195 8.45 -7.85 -3.89
CA ILE A 195 8.50 -6.91 -2.79
C ILE A 195 9.83 -6.17 -2.88
N VAL A 196 9.76 -4.85 -2.84
CA VAL A 196 10.95 -3.99 -2.82
C VAL A 196 11.03 -3.31 -1.47
N GLU A 197 12.21 -3.42 -0.84
CA GLU A 197 12.49 -2.84 0.47
C GLU A 197 13.79 -2.05 0.44
N SER A 198 13.84 -0.94 1.18
CA SER A 198 15.10 -0.21 1.37
C SER A 198 15.98 -0.91 2.40
N LYS A 199 17.29 -1.03 2.14
CA LYS A 199 18.27 -1.67 3.04
C LYS A 199 18.46 -0.91 4.34
N GLN A 200 18.27 0.39 4.28
CA GLN A 200 18.46 1.32 5.40
C GLN A 200 17.36 2.36 5.43
N ALA A 201 17.26 3.09 6.52
CA ALA A 201 16.35 4.22 6.63
C ALA A 201 16.77 5.33 5.66
N LEU A 202 15.81 5.82 4.88
CA LEU A 202 15.99 6.88 3.90
C LEU A 202 14.77 7.79 3.83
N ALA A 203 14.85 8.88 3.07
CA ALA A 203 13.71 9.77 2.84
C ALA A 203 12.66 9.09 1.96
N TYR A 204 11.39 9.42 2.18
CA TYR A 204 10.31 8.87 1.36
C TYR A 204 10.48 9.20 -0.13
N SER A 205 10.85 10.45 -0.46
CA SER A 205 11.12 10.86 -1.85
C SER A 205 12.25 10.06 -2.49
N GLU A 206 13.29 9.77 -1.73
CA GLU A 206 14.42 8.96 -2.20
C GLU A 206 13.99 7.51 -2.50
N PHE A 207 13.16 6.91 -1.63
CA PHE A 207 12.59 5.58 -1.92
C PHE A 207 11.76 5.57 -3.21
N VAL A 208 10.90 6.59 -3.40
CA VAL A 208 10.07 6.73 -4.60
C VAL A 208 10.92 6.88 -5.85
N GLU A 209 11.97 7.69 -5.82
CA GLU A 209 12.93 7.86 -6.92
C GLU A 209 13.62 6.54 -7.27
N LYS A 210 14.08 5.80 -6.25
CA LYS A 210 14.71 4.49 -6.47
C LYS A 210 13.75 3.47 -7.09
N LEU A 211 12.47 3.46 -6.72
CA LEU A 211 11.44 2.64 -7.35
C LEU A 211 11.23 3.03 -8.83
N ALA A 212 11.18 4.33 -9.12
CA ALA A 212 11.08 4.82 -10.50
C ALA A 212 12.30 4.41 -11.34
N ASN A 213 13.50 4.50 -10.79
CA ASN A 213 14.74 4.07 -11.45
C ASN A 213 14.80 2.56 -11.69
N LEU A 214 14.18 1.75 -10.84
CA LEU A 214 13.96 0.32 -11.08
C LEU A 214 12.93 0.05 -12.17
N LYS A 215 12.20 1.08 -12.65
CA LYS A 215 11.14 0.99 -13.66
C LYS A 215 9.99 0.06 -13.24
N VAL A 216 9.65 0.04 -11.95
CA VAL A 216 8.46 -0.70 -11.49
C VAL A 216 7.22 -0.13 -12.16
N LYS A 217 6.33 -1.01 -12.63
CA LYS A 217 5.09 -0.61 -13.28
C LYS A 217 4.04 -0.20 -12.25
N TYR A 218 3.97 -0.92 -11.14
CA TYR A 218 3.12 -0.64 -9.99
C TYR A 218 3.92 -0.77 -8.71
N ALA A 219 3.61 0.07 -7.73
CA ALA A 219 4.12 -0.03 -6.36
C ALA A 219 3.04 0.41 -5.37
N LEU A 220 2.60 -0.51 -4.53
CA LEU A 220 1.68 -0.28 -3.44
C LEU A 220 2.47 -0.32 -2.12
N TYR A 221 2.32 0.70 -1.28
CA TYR A 221 3.00 0.76 0.00
C TYR A 221 2.62 -0.44 0.87
N LEU A 222 3.58 -1.02 1.58
CA LEU A 222 3.35 -1.98 2.64
C LEU A 222 3.74 -1.36 3.99
N ASP A 223 2.99 -1.69 5.04
CA ASP A 223 3.22 -1.08 6.35
C ASP A 223 4.57 -1.48 6.95
N MET A 224 5.29 -0.49 7.46
CA MET A 224 6.62 -0.61 8.06
C MET A 224 6.70 0.23 9.32
N GLY A 225 5.66 0.15 10.14
CA GLY A 225 5.62 0.85 11.43
C GLY A 225 6.57 0.25 12.47
N LEU A 226 6.85 1.01 13.51
CA LEU A 226 7.58 0.53 14.66
C LEU A 226 6.76 -0.56 15.38
N GLY A 227 7.20 -1.81 15.30
CA GLY A 227 6.45 -2.98 15.78
C GLY A 227 5.60 -3.67 14.72
N TRP A 228 5.50 -3.09 13.51
CA TRP A 228 4.79 -3.64 12.36
C TRP A 228 5.74 -3.81 11.19
N ASN A 229 6.71 -4.68 11.32
CA ASN A 229 7.68 -4.95 10.27
C ASN A 229 8.11 -6.41 10.18
N TYR A 230 7.44 -7.30 10.94
CA TYR A 230 7.75 -8.73 10.91
C TYR A 230 7.72 -9.28 9.49
N SER A 231 8.82 -9.88 9.05
CA SER A 231 8.94 -10.41 7.70
C SER A 231 10.04 -11.45 7.58
N TRP A 232 9.82 -12.43 6.70
CA TRP A 232 10.75 -13.50 6.42
C TRP A 232 10.45 -14.14 5.06
N TYR A 233 11.41 -14.91 4.55
CA TYR A 233 11.25 -15.67 3.32
C TYR A 233 11.99 -17.02 3.37
N ARG A 234 11.63 -17.92 2.43
CA ARG A 234 12.35 -19.16 2.17
C ARG A 234 13.07 -19.10 0.84
N ASP A 235 14.32 -19.48 0.83
CA ASP A 235 15.12 -19.55 -0.38
C ASP A 235 14.89 -20.86 -1.16
N SER A 236 15.63 -21.03 -2.25
CA SER A 236 15.49 -22.19 -3.15
C SER A 236 15.87 -23.54 -2.51
N VAL A 237 16.61 -23.56 -1.41
CA VAL A 237 16.93 -24.78 -0.66
C VAL A 237 16.01 -25.00 0.53
N GLY A 238 15.08 -24.04 0.79
CA GLY A 238 14.10 -24.10 1.87
C GLY A 238 14.57 -23.45 3.17
N THR A 239 15.74 -22.84 3.19
CA THR A 239 16.26 -22.11 4.34
C THR A 239 15.40 -20.88 4.61
N VAL A 240 15.05 -20.68 5.88
CA VAL A 240 14.32 -19.49 6.33
C VAL A 240 15.29 -18.36 6.61
N HIS A 241 15.01 -17.23 6.01
CA HIS A 241 15.71 -15.97 6.25
C HIS A 241 14.77 -14.97 6.88
N GLU A 242 15.08 -14.58 8.10
CA GLU A 242 14.35 -13.50 8.78
C GLU A 242 14.84 -12.16 8.28
N ILE A 243 13.91 -11.33 7.75
CA ILE A 243 14.24 -9.99 7.27
C ILE A 243 14.13 -9.02 8.46
N HIS A 244 12.99 -9.04 9.12
CA HIS A 244 12.75 -8.29 10.34
C HIS A 244 12.19 -9.23 11.40
N PRO A 245 12.91 -9.41 12.53
CA PRO A 245 12.47 -10.27 13.60
C PRO A 245 11.23 -9.71 14.29
N ILE A 246 10.47 -10.62 14.88
CA ILE A 246 9.39 -10.20 15.74
C ILE A 246 9.95 -9.41 16.93
N LYS A 247 9.42 -8.21 17.12
CA LYS A 247 9.67 -7.46 18.35
C LYS A 247 8.73 -7.97 19.45
N PRO A 248 9.15 -7.95 20.72
CA PRO A 248 8.33 -8.43 21.85
C PRO A 248 7.02 -7.64 22.03
N TRP A 249 6.77 -6.66 21.23
CA TRP A 249 5.62 -5.77 21.23
C TRP A 249 4.86 -5.74 19.90
N PRO A 250 3.95 -6.62 19.59
CA PRO A 250 2.76 -6.08 18.97
C PRO A 250 1.76 -5.77 20.08
N LYS A 251 1.73 -4.54 20.54
CA LYS A 251 0.59 -4.01 21.32
C LYS A 251 -0.70 -4.15 20.52
N TYR A 252 -0.59 -4.17 19.21
CA TYR A 252 -1.67 -4.23 18.26
C TYR A 252 -1.53 -5.43 17.34
N GLN A 253 -2.64 -5.99 16.94
CA GLN A 253 -2.69 -6.97 15.88
C GLN A 253 -2.51 -6.27 14.53
N THR A 254 -1.96 -6.98 13.57
CA THR A 254 -1.75 -6.49 12.21
C THR A 254 -2.15 -7.56 11.19
N ASN A 255 -1.76 -7.39 9.96
CA ASN A 255 -2.08 -8.25 8.86
C ASN A 255 -0.84 -8.49 7.99
N TRP A 256 -0.80 -9.62 7.31
CA TRP A 256 0.36 -10.05 6.53
C TRP A 256 -0.05 -10.45 5.13
N ILE A 257 0.67 -9.93 4.14
CA ILE A 257 0.66 -10.54 2.81
C ILE A 257 1.58 -11.77 2.84
N VAL A 258 1.07 -12.89 2.36
CA VAL A 258 1.83 -14.13 2.27
C VAL A 258 1.78 -14.68 0.85
N PHE A 259 2.91 -15.23 0.42
CA PHE A 259 3.02 -15.98 -0.81
C PHE A 259 3.21 -17.45 -0.44
N LYS A 260 2.39 -18.34 -1.00
CA LYS A 260 2.30 -19.75 -0.63
C LYS A 260 2.57 -20.68 -1.83
N LYS A 261 2.91 -21.92 -1.45
CA LYS A 261 2.96 -23.07 -2.38
C LYS A 261 1.59 -23.35 -2.97
#